data_fe2d25451e638a6066594dc2097cf7da
#
_entry.id   fe2d25451e638a6066594dc2097cf7da
#
_cell.length_a   1.000
_cell.length_b   1.000
_cell.length_c   1.000
_cell.angle_alpha   90.00
_cell.angle_beta   90.00
_cell.angle_gamma   90.00
#
_symmetry.space_group_name_H-M   'P 1'
#
loop_
_entity.id
_entity.type
_entity.pdbx_description
1 polymer ?
#
loop_
_entity_poly.entity_id
_entity_poly.type
_entity_poly.pdbx_seq_one_letter_code
_entity_poly.pdbx_strand_id
1 'polypeptide(L)'
;MSNLKSLSIFIGTAQCNARCKHCAGVPLRKHAPKEDGVIDESLIYNTIKDCYNQGARYLSISSSGEPTLSPLAVTKVLKLVNGCENEGIKYSPINLYSNGIKIGEDKSFCNQYLNQWQNYGLTTLYVTVHNVDEKKNAEIYGIEKYPSLKQVISNIHDVGLLMRANLVLSKKTIGTFEEFSYTIEHLIDMGVDYVSAWPIREVHSDRIDSKMSPLEEELDKMGGWIKKNEHFCSKVRLLGKNNHEVYQTGQKLTLFPNGLLSSTWCNY
;
A
#
# COMPACT_ATOMS: atom_id res chain seq x y z
N MET A 1 8.13 -27.32 3.98
CA MET A 1 8.73 -25.99 4.20
C MET A 1 7.63 -24.97 3.98
N SER A 2 7.47 -23.98 4.88
CA SER A 2 6.47 -22.95 4.70
C SER A 2 6.84 -22.11 3.47
N ASN A 3 5.87 -21.77 2.63
CA ASN A 3 6.09 -20.97 1.42
C ASN A 3 5.80 -19.48 1.69
N LEU A 4 6.08 -19.03 2.93
CA LEU A 4 5.84 -17.65 3.32
C LEU A 4 6.82 -16.72 2.58
N LYS A 5 6.29 -15.66 1.94
CA LYS A 5 7.09 -14.69 1.18
C LYS A 5 7.11 -13.31 1.82
N SER A 6 6.03 -12.93 2.51
CA SER A 6 5.89 -11.58 3.01
C SER A 6 5.18 -11.50 4.36
N LEU A 7 5.58 -10.50 5.15
CA LEU A 7 4.91 -10.04 6.36
C LEU A 7 4.32 -8.66 6.11
N SER A 8 3.09 -8.44 6.55
CA SER A 8 2.45 -7.13 6.61
C SER A 8 2.20 -6.79 8.08
N ILE A 9 2.49 -5.55 8.48
CA ILE A 9 2.25 -5.08 9.86
C ILE A 9 1.27 -3.91 9.81
N PHE A 10 0.12 -4.07 10.48
CA PHE A 10 -0.84 -3.00 10.68
C PHE A 10 -0.52 -2.26 11.97
N ILE A 11 -0.31 -0.94 11.85
CA ILE A 11 0.08 -0.08 12.96
C ILE A 11 -0.66 1.25 12.94
N GLY A 12 -0.40 2.05 13.96
CA GLY A 12 -0.88 3.41 14.05
C GLY A 12 -2.34 3.53 14.50
N THR A 13 -2.76 4.77 14.64
CA THR A 13 -4.09 5.12 15.11
C THR A 13 -5.16 4.93 14.03
N ALA A 14 -6.44 5.07 14.42
CA ALA A 14 -7.57 5.09 13.49
C ALA A 14 -7.68 6.41 12.69
N GLN A 15 -6.81 7.40 12.96
CA GLN A 15 -6.86 8.70 12.30
C GLN A 15 -6.55 8.59 10.81
N CYS A 16 -7.36 9.28 10.02
CA CYS A 16 -7.17 9.38 8.57
C CYS A 16 -7.62 10.77 8.10
N ASN A 17 -6.83 11.38 7.23
CA ASN A 17 -7.16 12.64 6.58
C ASN A 17 -8.04 12.46 5.32
N ALA A 18 -8.56 11.25 5.10
CA ALA A 18 -9.49 10.91 4.02
C ALA A 18 -10.74 10.20 4.56
N ARG A 19 -11.82 10.18 3.77
CA ARG A 19 -13.13 9.60 4.11
C ARG A 19 -13.66 8.70 3.00
N CYS A 20 -12.79 7.83 2.45
CA CYS A 20 -13.14 6.92 1.35
C CYS A 20 -14.29 6.00 1.73
N LYS A 21 -15.34 5.94 0.89
CA LYS A 21 -16.52 5.08 1.14
C LYS A 21 -16.21 3.58 1.04
N HIS A 22 -15.16 3.21 0.31
CA HIS A 22 -14.70 1.83 0.08
C HIS A 22 -13.49 1.44 0.94
N CYS A 23 -13.24 2.14 2.05
CA CYS A 23 -12.05 1.95 2.87
C CYS A 23 -12.07 0.59 3.59
N ALA A 24 -11.15 -0.30 3.21
CA ALA A 24 -10.96 -1.61 3.86
C ALA A 24 -10.42 -1.52 5.30
N GLY A 25 -9.87 -0.37 5.70
CA GLY A 25 -9.37 -0.15 7.06
C GLY A 25 -10.48 0.11 8.11
N VAL A 26 -11.68 0.48 7.69
CA VAL A 26 -12.78 0.85 8.61
C VAL A 26 -13.08 -0.21 9.67
N PRO A 27 -13.22 -1.51 9.33
CA PRO A 27 -13.49 -2.55 10.31
C PRO A 27 -12.40 -2.71 11.38
N LEU A 28 -11.17 -2.34 11.05
CA LEU A 28 -9.99 -2.50 11.90
C LEU A 28 -9.78 -1.34 12.88
N ARG A 29 -10.44 -0.21 12.66
CA ARG A 29 -10.27 1.01 13.48
C ARG A 29 -10.59 0.82 14.95
N LYS A 30 -11.51 -0.10 15.28
CA LYS A 30 -11.85 -0.44 16.67
C LYS A 30 -10.69 -1.06 17.45
N HIS A 31 -9.70 -1.62 16.79
CA HIS A 31 -8.51 -2.23 17.39
C HIS A 31 -7.28 -1.32 17.35
N ALA A 32 -7.38 -0.16 16.72
CA ALA A 32 -6.26 0.77 16.64
C ALA A 32 -5.97 1.41 17.99
N PRO A 33 -4.70 1.66 18.33
CA PRO A 33 -4.32 2.45 19.50
C PRO A 33 -4.93 3.86 19.43
N LYS A 34 -5.15 4.46 20.60
CA LYS A 34 -5.66 5.84 20.70
C LYS A 34 -4.56 6.86 20.44
N GLU A 35 -3.32 6.54 20.84
CA GLU A 35 -2.16 7.43 20.74
C GLU A 35 -1.13 6.89 19.76
N ASP A 36 -0.44 7.80 19.06
CA ASP A 36 0.63 7.44 18.15
C ASP A 36 1.86 6.89 18.92
N GLY A 37 2.53 5.94 18.30
CA GLY A 37 3.72 5.29 18.86
C GLY A 37 3.40 4.20 19.89
N VAL A 38 2.14 3.94 20.20
CA VAL A 38 1.75 2.78 21.03
C VAL A 38 1.75 1.54 20.15
N ILE A 39 2.74 0.67 20.36
CA ILE A 39 2.89 -0.63 19.68
C ILE A 39 3.38 -1.66 20.69
N ASP A 40 3.06 -2.93 20.47
CA ASP A 40 3.68 -4.06 21.19
C ASP A 40 5.02 -4.41 20.49
N GLU A 41 6.10 -3.81 20.95
CA GLU A 41 7.44 -3.98 20.37
C GLU A 41 7.90 -5.44 20.44
N SER A 42 7.61 -6.13 21.53
CA SER A 42 8.00 -7.54 21.73
C SER A 42 7.26 -8.46 20.74
N LEU A 43 5.95 -8.26 20.60
CA LEU A 43 5.15 -9.03 19.65
C LEU A 43 5.61 -8.80 18.21
N ILE A 44 5.83 -7.53 17.83
CA ILE A 44 6.28 -7.19 16.47
C ILE A 44 7.66 -7.76 16.20
N TYR A 45 8.60 -7.62 17.13
CA TYR A 45 9.94 -8.19 17.01
C TYR A 45 9.93 -9.70 16.81
N ASN A 46 9.21 -10.43 17.67
CA ASN A 46 9.09 -11.88 17.56
C ASN A 46 8.42 -12.29 16.23
N THR A 47 7.36 -11.58 15.82
CA THR A 47 6.68 -11.86 14.54
C THR A 47 7.61 -11.64 13.35
N ILE A 48 8.44 -10.59 13.34
CA ILE A 48 9.45 -10.34 12.31
C ILE A 48 10.40 -11.54 12.19
N LYS A 49 10.93 -12.03 13.32
CA LYS A 49 11.87 -13.16 13.35
C LYS A 49 11.20 -14.46 12.88
N ASP A 50 10.03 -14.76 13.42
CA ASP A 50 9.31 -16.00 13.11
C ASP A 50 8.91 -16.07 11.64
N CYS A 51 8.41 -14.97 11.08
CA CYS A 51 8.06 -14.91 9.65
C CYS A 51 9.30 -15.00 8.76
N TYR A 52 10.41 -14.39 9.13
CA TYR A 52 11.67 -14.49 8.40
C TYR A 52 12.18 -15.94 8.37
N ASN A 53 12.14 -16.62 9.50
CA ASN A 53 12.54 -18.04 9.61
C ASN A 53 11.63 -18.97 8.79
N GLN A 54 10.36 -18.56 8.58
CA GLN A 54 9.41 -19.25 7.70
C GLN A 54 9.58 -18.92 6.22
N GLY A 55 10.51 -18.05 5.86
CA GLY A 55 10.84 -17.71 4.47
C GLY A 55 10.42 -16.30 4.01
N ALA A 56 9.74 -15.50 4.84
CA ALA A 56 9.39 -14.13 4.48
C ALA A 56 10.64 -13.28 4.25
N ARG A 57 10.62 -12.50 3.15
CA ARG A 57 11.71 -11.58 2.79
C ARG A 57 11.20 -10.19 2.48
N TYR A 58 9.90 -10.04 2.21
CA TYR A 58 9.25 -8.76 1.94
C TYR A 58 8.47 -8.31 3.16
N LEU A 59 8.56 -7.02 3.49
CA LEU A 59 7.80 -6.43 4.58
C LEU A 59 6.98 -5.24 4.09
N SER A 60 5.74 -5.14 4.55
CA SER A 60 4.91 -3.97 4.31
C SER A 60 4.31 -3.44 5.60
N ILE A 61 4.21 -2.11 5.70
CA ILE A 61 3.61 -1.40 6.82
C ILE A 61 2.34 -0.72 6.32
N SER A 62 1.27 -0.84 7.06
CA SER A 62 -0.02 -0.19 6.79
C SER A 62 -0.74 0.17 8.08
N SER A 63 -1.89 0.83 7.98
CA SER A 63 -2.69 1.25 9.13
C SER A 63 -4.17 1.10 8.83
N SER A 64 -4.99 1.02 9.87
CA SER A 64 -6.44 1.16 9.75
C SER A 64 -6.89 2.60 9.45
N GLY A 65 -6.02 3.57 9.71
CA GLY A 65 -6.11 4.97 9.28
C GLY A 65 -5.09 5.29 8.20
N GLU A 66 -4.42 6.45 8.32
CA GLU A 66 -3.31 6.85 7.45
C GLU A 66 -1.98 6.79 8.21
N PRO A 67 -1.02 5.95 7.79
CA PRO A 67 0.24 5.78 8.51
C PRO A 67 1.07 7.06 8.67
N THR A 68 1.00 7.99 7.73
CA THR A 68 1.72 9.26 7.82
C THR A 68 1.19 10.19 8.92
N LEU A 69 0.02 9.89 9.47
CA LEU A 69 -0.53 10.55 10.68
C LEU A 69 -0.11 9.85 11.98
N SER A 70 0.62 8.75 11.87
CA SER A 70 1.17 8.00 13.02
C SER A 70 2.67 7.79 12.85
N PRO A 71 3.47 8.89 12.71
CA PRO A 71 4.87 8.78 12.37
C PRO A 71 5.72 8.09 13.44
N LEU A 72 5.34 8.17 14.71
CA LEU A 72 6.09 7.52 15.79
C LEU A 72 5.94 6.00 15.69
N ALA A 73 4.74 5.49 15.40
CA ALA A 73 4.51 4.05 15.24
C ALA A 73 5.29 3.50 14.03
N VAL A 74 5.26 4.19 12.88
CA VAL A 74 6.05 3.81 11.70
C VAL A 74 7.54 3.77 12.03
N THR A 75 8.04 4.82 12.69
CA THR A 75 9.45 4.92 13.08
C THR A 75 9.88 3.76 13.99
N LYS A 76 9.06 3.41 14.99
CA LYS A 76 9.36 2.30 15.91
C LYS A 76 9.46 0.97 15.17
N VAL A 77 8.49 0.67 14.29
CA VAL A 77 8.52 -0.57 13.50
C VAL A 77 9.75 -0.64 12.62
N LEU A 78 10.08 0.44 11.90
CA LEU A 78 11.26 0.47 11.04
C LEU A 78 12.56 0.31 11.86
N LYS A 79 12.66 0.90 13.05
CA LYS A 79 13.80 0.68 13.97
C LYS A 79 13.91 -0.77 14.40
N LEU A 80 12.79 -1.43 14.73
CA LEU A 80 12.81 -2.86 15.09
C LEU A 80 13.32 -3.72 13.91
N VAL A 81 12.80 -3.48 12.70
CA VAL A 81 13.23 -4.21 11.50
C VAL A 81 14.72 -3.98 11.22
N ASN A 82 15.17 -2.73 11.28
CA ASN A 82 16.59 -2.38 11.08
C ASN A 82 17.49 -3.02 12.16
N GLY A 83 17.05 -3.03 13.41
CA GLY A 83 17.77 -3.68 14.52
C GLY A 83 17.97 -5.19 14.31
N CYS A 84 17.03 -5.86 13.67
CA CYS A 84 17.12 -7.30 13.37
C CYS A 84 18.21 -7.64 12.32
N GLU A 85 18.70 -6.66 11.55
CA GLU A 85 19.80 -6.89 10.59
C GLU A 85 21.09 -7.35 11.30
N ASN A 86 21.34 -6.92 12.53
CA ASN A 86 22.48 -7.37 13.33
C ASN A 86 22.40 -8.86 13.67
N GLU A 87 21.21 -9.45 13.58
CA GLU A 87 20.95 -10.88 13.79
C GLU A 87 20.87 -11.66 12.47
N GLY A 88 21.24 -11.05 11.34
CA GLY A 88 21.18 -11.64 10.02
C GLY A 88 19.76 -11.68 9.40
N ILE A 89 18.80 -10.99 10.00
CA ILE A 89 17.41 -10.93 9.54
C ILE A 89 17.22 -9.68 8.68
N LYS A 90 17.14 -9.86 7.37
CA LYS A 90 17.06 -8.77 6.41
C LYS A 90 15.81 -8.87 5.54
N TYR A 91 14.92 -7.90 5.70
CA TYR A 91 13.78 -7.71 4.80
C TYR A 91 14.13 -6.71 3.70
N SER A 92 13.85 -7.07 2.45
CA SER A 92 13.99 -6.17 1.30
C SER A 92 13.10 -6.65 0.14
N PRO A 93 12.24 -5.79 -0.42
CA PRO A 93 11.96 -4.42 -0.01
C PRO A 93 11.13 -4.29 1.27
N ILE A 94 11.20 -3.10 1.90
CA ILE A 94 10.31 -2.65 2.96
C ILE A 94 9.42 -1.55 2.39
N ASN A 95 8.11 -1.71 2.50
CA ASN A 95 7.13 -0.84 1.85
C ASN A 95 6.18 -0.21 2.87
N LEU A 96 5.76 1.03 2.63
CA LEU A 96 4.74 1.73 3.43
C LEU A 96 3.56 2.12 2.55
N TYR A 97 2.35 1.71 2.94
CA TYR A 97 1.12 2.16 2.29
C TYR A 97 0.74 3.55 2.78
N SER A 98 0.26 4.41 1.89
CA SER A 98 -0.22 5.75 2.21
C SER A 98 -1.26 6.23 1.19
N ASN A 99 -2.09 7.18 1.59
CA ASN A 99 -2.96 7.92 0.67
C ASN A 99 -2.23 9.08 -0.05
N GLY A 100 -0.99 9.37 0.32
CA GLY A 100 -0.14 10.39 -0.30
C GLY A 100 -0.46 11.85 0.06
N ILE A 101 -1.58 12.13 0.74
CA ILE A 101 -2.05 13.50 1.01
C ILE A 101 -0.99 14.28 1.80
N LYS A 102 -0.61 13.79 2.98
CA LYS A 102 0.38 14.47 3.84
C LYS A 102 1.74 14.60 3.15
N ILE A 103 2.11 13.61 2.34
CA ILE A 103 3.38 13.61 1.59
C ILE A 103 3.39 14.76 0.56
N GLY A 104 2.26 15.00 -0.12
CA GLY A 104 2.18 16.09 -1.10
C GLY A 104 2.03 17.48 -0.49
N GLU A 105 1.48 17.59 0.74
CA GLU A 105 1.18 18.86 1.39
C GLU A 105 2.27 19.35 2.34
N ASP A 106 3.04 18.43 2.96
CA ASP A 106 3.96 18.76 4.06
C ASP A 106 5.41 18.36 3.73
N LYS A 107 6.13 19.28 3.09
CA LYS A 107 7.55 19.08 2.77
C LYS A 107 8.42 18.92 4.03
N SER A 108 8.06 19.57 5.14
CA SER A 108 8.78 19.44 6.42
C SER A 108 8.65 18.02 6.96
N PHE A 109 7.44 17.45 6.92
CA PHE A 109 7.21 16.04 7.26
C PHE A 109 8.08 15.11 6.40
N CYS A 110 8.15 15.34 5.09
CA CYS A 110 8.96 14.52 4.19
C CYS A 110 10.44 14.58 4.56
N ASN A 111 10.98 15.78 4.75
CA ASN A 111 12.38 15.98 5.13
C ASN A 111 12.73 15.34 6.48
N GLN A 112 11.80 15.35 7.43
CA GLN A 112 12.01 14.79 8.76
C GLN A 112 11.80 13.27 8.77
N TYR A 113 10.60 12.81 8.38
CA TYR A 113 10.20 11.42 8.59
C TYR A 113 10.51 10.51 7.40
N LEU A 114 10.24 10.90 6.16
CA LEU A 114 10.54 10.03 5.03
C LEU A 114 12.05 9.80 4.90
N ASN A 115 12.86 10.84 5.10
CA ASN A 115 14.31 10.71 5.11
C ASN A 115 14.80 9.79 6.24
N GLN A 116 14.24 9.96 7.45
CA GLN A 116 14.55 9.07 8.58
C GLN A 116 14.15 7.62 8.30
N TRP A 117 12.98 7.40 7.71
CA TRP A 117 12.48 6.07 7.41
C TRP A 117 13.28 5.37 6.31
N GLN A 118 13.74 6.13 5.30
CA GLN A 118 14.68 5.64 4.30
C GLN A 118 15.97 5.15 4.95
N ASN A 119 16.52 5.89 5.90
CA ASN A 119 17.72 5.49 6.67
C ASN A 119 17.48 4.22 7.52
N TYR A 120 16.23 3.91 7.90
CA TYR A 120 15.86 2.66 8.57
C TYR A 120 15.45 1.56 7.60
N GLY A 121 15.73 1.70 6.31
CA GLY A 121 15.53 0.65 5.31
C GLY A 121 14.19 0.69 4.58
N LEU A 122 13.33 1.70 4.78
CA LEU A 122 12.16 1.89 3.91
C LEU A 122 12.64 2.08 2.47
N THR A 123 12.03 1.37 1.53
CA THR A 123 12.42 1.40 0.12
C THR A 123 11.38 2.05 -0.78
N THR A 124 10.10 1.81 -0.51
CA THR A 124 9.04 2.18 -1.45
C THR A 124 7.79 2.67 -0.73
N LEU A 125 7.25 3.79 -1.18
CA LEU A 125 5.92 4.26 -0.81
C LEU A 125 4.88 3.66 -1.78
N TYR A 126 3.90 2.97 -1.23
CA TYR A 126 2.74 2.44 -1.96
C TYR A 126 1.59 3.45 -1.82
N VAL A 127 1.53 4.38 -2.77
CA VAL A 127 0.52 5.45 -2.74
C VAL A 127 -0.74 5.01 -3.46
N THR A 128 -1.87 5.03 -2.77
CA THR A 128 -3.16 4.76 -3.41
C THR A 128 -3.52 5.93 -4.33
N VAL A 129 -3.91 5.62 -5.56
CA VAL A 129 -4.33 6.58 -6.57
C VAL A 129 -5.64 6.10 -7.19
N HIS A 130 -6.62 6.97 -7.31
CA HIS A 130 -7.91 6.65 -7.90
C HIS A 130 -8.06 7.20 -9.32
N ASN A 131 -7.35 8.28 -9.62
CA ASN A 131 -7.31 8.91 -10.94
C ASN A 131 -6.07 9.81 -11.06
N VAL A 132 -5.62 10.09 -12.26
CA VAL A 132 -4.56 11.10 -12.52
C VAL A 132 -5.09 12.53 -12.36
N ASP A 133 -6.39 12.74 -12.48
CA ASP A 133 -7.05 14.00 -12.17
C ASP A 133 -7.19 14.16 -10.64
N GLU A 134 -6.54 15.20 -10.09
CA GLU A 134 -6.50 15.47 -8.66
C GLU A 134 -7.88 15.81 -8.08
N LYS A 135 -8.79 16.39 -8.88
CA LYS A 135 -10.18 16.67 -8.46
C LYS A 135 -10.96 15.37 -8.27
N LYS A 136 -10.82 14.43 -9.21
CA LYS A 136 -11.42 13.09 -9.09
C LYS A 136 -10.82 12.31 -7.92
N ASN A 137 -9.52 12.41 -7.68
CA ASN A 137 -8.90 11.87 -6.47
C ASN A 137 -9.54 12.46 -5.21
N ALA A 138 -9.65 13.79 -5.12
CA ALA A 138 -10.25 14.48 -3.96
C ALA A 138 -11.68 14.02 -3.70
N GLU A 139 -12.50 13.88 -4.75
CA GLU A 139 -13.87 13.39 -4.65
C GLU A 139 -13.95 11.98 -4.04
N ILE A 140 -13.12 11.06 -4.50
CA ILE A 140 -13.10 9.68 -4.01
C ILE A 140 -12.56 9.60 -2.57
N TYR A 141 -11.55 10.41 -2.26
CA TYR A 141 -11.03 10.52 -0.90
C TYR A 141 -11.98 11.27 0.05
N GLY A 142 -13.02 11.94 -0.46
CA GLY A 142 -13.96 12.73 0.34
C GLY A 142 -13.30 13.92 1.02
N ILE A 143 -12.40 14.59 0.33
CA ILE A 143 -11.65 15.78 0.77
C ILE A 143 -11.86 16.93 -0.22
N GLU A 144 -11.58 18.15 0.21
CA GLU A 144 -11.76 19.34 -0.62
C GLU A 144 -10.75 19.39 -1.78
N LYS A 145 -9.49 19.04 -1.51
CA LYS A 145 -8.41 19.09 -2.49
C LYS A 145 -7.42 17.95 -2.24
N TYR A 146 -7.02 17.27 -3.32
CA TYR A 146 -5.89 16.34 -3.30
C TYR A 146 -4.63 17.08 -3.76
N PRO A 147 -3.45 16.84 -3.16
CA PRO A 147 -2.21 17.48 -3.61
C PRO A 147 -1.84 17.03 -5.03
N SER A 148 -1.03 17.84 -5.72
CA SER A 148 -0.52 17.44 -7.02
C SER A 148 0.24 16.10 -6.94
N LEU A 149 -0.11 15.16 -7.82
CA LEU A 149 0.59 13.88 -7.90
C LEU A 149 2.08 14.07 -8.22
N LYS A 150 2.41 15.05 -9.07
CA LYS A 150 3.82 15.41 -9.35
C LYS A 150 4.55 15.84 -8.07
N GLN A 151 3.87 16.58 -7.17
CA GLN A 151 4.47 16.99 -5.90
C GLN A 151 4.66 15.78 -4.97
N VAL A 152 3.68 14.86 -4.91
CA VAL A 152 3.81 13.61 -4.14
C VAL A 152 5.01 12.80 -4.62
N ILE A 153 5.13 12.59 -5.94
CA ILE A 153 6.23 11.87 -6.57
C ILE A 153 7.58 12.54 -6.25
N SER A 154 7.69 13.85 -6.50
CA SER A 154 8.92 14.61 -6.23
C SER A 154 9.34 14.51 -4.77
N ASN A 155 8.41 14.69 -3.81
CA ASN A 155 8.73 14.61 -2.38
C ASN A 155 9.20 13.22 -1.94
N ILE A 156 8.75 12.17 -2.59
CA ILE A 156 9.20 10.79 -2.36
C ILE A 156 10.60 10.57 -2.93
N HIS A 157 10.83 10.99 -4.18
CA HIS A 157 12.12 10.83 -4.85
C HIS A 157 13.22 11.69 -4.24
N ASP A 158 12.90 12.90 -3.76
CA ASP A 158 13.86 13.81 -3.12
C ASP A 158 14.57 13.19 -1.91
N VAL A 159 13.98 12.17 -1.28
CA VAL A 159 14.57 11.43 -0.16
C VAL A 159 15.09 10.04 -0.58
N GLY A 160 15.17 9.75 -1.88
CA GLY A 160 15.70 8.49 -2.41
C GLY A 160 14.78 7.28 -2.28
N LEU A 161 13.47 7.48 -2.02
CA LEU A 161 12.47 6.43 -2.01
C LEU A 161 11.86 6.23 -3.39
N LEU A 162 11.40 5.01 -3.67
CA LEU A 162 10.60 4.72 -4.86
C LEU A 162 9.11 4.92 -4.59
N MET A 163 8.37 5.28 -5.64
CA MET A 163 6.91 5.34 -5.58
C MET A 163 6.27 4.23 -6.40
N ARG A 164 5.38 3.47 -5.77
CA ARG A 164 4.45 2.59 -6.48
C ARG A 164 3.03 3.13 -6.35
N ALA A 165 2.39 3.45 -7.47
CA ALA A 165 0.98 3.77 -7.49
C ALA A 165 0.15 2.50 -7.34
N ASN A 166 -0.74 2.47 -6.34
CA ASN A 166 -1.76 1.45 -6.18
C ASN A 166 -3.08 1.99 -6.74
N LEU A 167 -3.44 1.57 -7.96
CA LEU A 167 -4.67 1.96 -8.61
C LEU A 167 -5.84 1.10 -8.11
N VAL A 168 -6.90 1.74 -7.67
CA VAL A 168 -8.17 1.07 -7.37
C VAL A 168 -9.08 1.22 -8.59
N LEU A 169 -9.26 0.14 -9.33
CA LEU A 169 -10.10 0.12 -10.53
C LEU A 169 -11.57 0.01 -10.16
N SER A 170 -12.38 0.95 -10.61
CA SER A 170 -13.83 0.91 -10.44
C SER A 170 -14.53 1.62 -11.59
N LYS A 171 -15.80 1.27 -11.84
CA LYS A 171 -16.66 1.93 -12.84
C LYS A 171 -16.79 3.45 -12.65
N LYS A 172 -16.49 3.95 -11.45
CA LYS A 172 -16.55 5.39 -11.13
C LYS A 172 -15.24 6.13 -11.36
N THR A 173 -14.12 5.42 -11.51
CA THR A 173 -12.79 6.03 -11.59
C THR A 173 -12.02 5.60 -12.83
N ILE A 174 -11.68 4.33 -12.91
CA ILE A 174 -10.95 3.69 -14.00
C ILE A 174 -11.71 2.41 -14.31
N GLY A 175 -12.74 2.51 -15.15
CA GLY A 175 -13.69 1.44 -15.45
C GLY A 175 -13.48 0.82 -16.83
N THR A 176 -12.83 1.51 -17.76
CA THR A 176 -12.58 1.06 -19.13
C THR A 176 -11.11 0.89 -19.43
N PHE A 177 -10.79 0.17 -20.48
CA PHE A 177 -9.43 0.01 -20.97
C PHE A 177 -8.80 1.36 -21.37
N GLU A 178 -9.55 2.25 -21.99
CA GLU A 178 -9.09 3.56 -22.42
C GLU A 178 -8.70 4.44 -21.22
N GLU A 179 -9.53 4.45 -20.17
CA GLU A 179 -9.21 5.17 -18.93
C GLU A 179 -7.97 4.57 -18.25
N PHE A 180 -7.82 3.25 -18.30
CA PHE A 180 -6.70 2.54 -17.71
C PHE A 180 -5.39 2.87 -18.45
N SER A 181 -5.34 2.70 -19.78
CA SER A 181 -4.12 2.96 -20.57
C SER A 181 -3.70 4.42 -20.44
N TYR A 182 -4.63 5.36 -20.55
CA TYR A 182 -4.39 6.79 -20.31
C TYR A 182 -3.78 7.04 -18.91
N THR A 183 -4.36 6.43 -17.87
CA THR A 183 -3.88 6.60 -16.49
C THR A 183 -2.47 6.05 -16.31
N ILE A 184 -2.18 4.86 -16.85
CA ILE A 184 -0.85 4.24 -16.76
C ILE A 184 0.22 5.11 -17.44
N GLU A 185 -0.04 5.53 -18.69
CA GLU A 185 0.88 6.37 -19.44
C GLU A 185 1.21 7.66 -18.68
N HIS A 186 0.18 8.36 -18.18
CA HIS A 186 0.38 9.60 -17.43
C HIS A 186 1.12 9.41 -16.10
N LEU A 187 0.87 8.32 -15.37
CA LEU A 187 1.59 8.05 -14.12
C LEU A 187 3.07 7.77 -14.38
N ILE A 188 3.39 6.98 -15.41
CA ILE A 188 4.79 6.70 -15.78
C ILE A 188 5.48 7.98 -16.26
N ASP A 189 4.81 8.80 -17.09
CA ASP A 189 5.34 10.08 -17.56
C ASP A 189 5.58 11.09 -16.43
N MET A 190 4.76 11.03 -15.37
CA MET A 190 5.00 11.83 -14.16
C MET A 190 6.17 11.32 -13.30
N GLY A 191 6.70 10.13 -13.59
CA GLY A 191 7.85 9.55 -12.90
C GLY A 191 7.51 8.48 -11.86
N VAL A 192 6.29 7.92 -11.85
CA VAL A 192 5.98 6.77 -10.98
C VAL A 192 6.83 5.57 -11.38
N ASP A 193 7.50 4.93 -10.42
CA ASP A 193 8.40 3.82 -10.68
C ASP A 193 7.66 2.52 -11.02
N TYR A 194 6.57 2.25 -10.30
CA TYR A 194 5.76 1.05 -10.48
C TYR A 194 4.28 1.34 -10.33
N VAL A 195 3.45 0.56 -11.00
CA VAL A 195 1.99 0.60 -10.85
C VAL A 195 1.45 -0.79 -10.52
N SER A 196 0.58 -0.87 -9.54
CA SER A 196 -0.26 -2.06 -9.29
C SER A 196 -1.71 -1.65 -9.32
N ALA A 197 -2.47 -2.26 -10.21
CA ALA A 197 -3.89 -2.01 -10.39
C ALA A 197 -4.71 -3.15 -9.79
N TRP A 198 -5.75 -2.81 -9.04
CA TRP A 198 -6.61 -3.75 -8.34
C TRP A 198 -8.08 -3.43 -8.62
N PRO A 199 -8.88 -4.38 -9.08
CA PRO A 199 -10.32 -4.23 -9.06
C PRO A 199 -10.80 -3.96 -7.63
N ILE A 200 -11.74 -3.01 -7.48
CA ILE A 200 -12.31 -2.68 -6.18
C ILE A 200 -12.91 -3.92 -5.51
N ARG A 201 -12.72 -4.05 -4.21
CA ARG A 201 -13.19 -5.18 -3.41
C ARG A 201 -14.29 -4.76 -2.46
N GLU A 202 -15.08 -5.72 -2.04
CA GLU A 202 -16.04 -5.54 -0.95
C GLU A 202 -15.31 -5.19 0.35
N VAL A 203 -15.89 -4.30 1.16
CA VAL A 203 -15.24 -3.76 2.37
C VAL A 203 -14.95 -4.85 3.43
N HIS A 204 -15.75 -5.89 3.47
CA HIS A 204 -15.66 -6.96 4.48
C HIS A 204 -15.23 -8.31 3.91
N SER A 205 -14.75 -8.34 2.67
CA SER A 205 -14.34 -9.57 2.02
C SER A 205 -13.19 -9.33 1.03
N ASP A 206 -12.43 -10.39 0.74
CA ASP A 206 -11.40 -10.34 -0.30
C ASP A 206 -12.00 -10.51 -1.73
N ARG A 207 -13.33 -10.55 -1.85
CA ARG A 207 -14.01 -10.72 -3.13
C ARG A 207 -14.02 -9.41 -3.91
N ILE A 208 -13.91 -9.52 -5.22
CA ILE A 208 -14.12 -8.39 -6.11
C ILE A 208 -15.59 -7.96 -6.02
N ASP A 209 -15.82 -6.66 -5.81
CA ASP A 209 -17.15 -6.08 -5.87
C ASP A 209 -17.62 -6.03 -7.34
N SER A 210 -18.37 -7.02 -7.78
CA SER A 210 -18.83 -7.14 -9.16
C SER A 210 -19.72 -5.98 -9.63
N LYS A 211 -20.36 -5.25 -8.71
CA LYS A 211 -21.18 -4.09 -9.03
C LYS A 211 -20.35 -2.87 -9.37
N MET A 212 -19.23 -2.71 -8.66
CA MET A 212 -18.38 -1.52 -8.75
C MET A 212 -17.11 -1.73 -9.59
N SER A 213 -16.61 -2.95 -9.73
CA SER A 213 -15.45 -3.26 -10.55
C SER A 213 -15.68 -3.05 -12.04
N PRO A 214 -14.63 -2.80 -12.84
CA PRO A 214 -14.69 -2.90 -14.28
C PRO A 214 -15.29 -4.24 -14.74
N LEU A 215 -15.85 -4.27 -15.95
CA LEU A 215 -16.29 -5.50 -16.56
C LEU A 215 -15.10 -6.44 -16.82
N GLU A 216 -15.34 -7.74 -16.83
CA GLU A 216 -14.30 -8.76 -17.04
C GLU A 216 -13.59 -8.57 -18.38
N GLU A 217 -14.33 -8.27 -19.44
CA GLU A 217 -13.79 -7.99 -20.77
C GLU A 217 -12.83 -6.79 -20.78
N GLU A 218 -13.09 -5.75 -19.96
CA GLU A 218 -12.21 -4.61 -19.81
C GLU A 218 -10.93 -4.99 -19.06
N LEU A 219 -11.04 -5.79 -18.01
CA LEU A 219 -9.87 -6.32 -17.30
C LEU A 219 -9.00 -7.21 -18.19
N ASP A 220 -9.60 -7.99 -19.08
CA ASP A 220 -8.89 -8.82 -20.05
C ASP A 220 -8.13 -7.96 -21.07
N LYS A 221 -8.77 -6.89 -21.60
CA LYS A 221 -8.10 -5.92 -22.48
C LYS A 221 -6.92 -5.26 -21.80
N MET A 222 -7.08 -4.79 -20.54
CA MET A 222 -6.00 -4.19 -19.73
C MET A 222 -4.84 -5.15 -19.55
N GLY A 223 -5.12 -6.40 -19.15
CA GLY A 223 -4.08 -7.43 -18.96
C GLY A 223 -3.37 -7.81 -20.25
N GLY A 224 -4.11 -7.92 -21.36
CA GLY A 224 -3.57 -8.18 -22.69
C GLY A 224 -2.65 -7.06 -23.18
N TRP A 225 -3.04 -5.80 -22.94
CA TRP A 225 -2.26 -4.63 -23.30
C TRP A 225 -0.92 -4.55 -22.53
N ILE A 226 -0.94 -4.79 -21.21
CA ILE A 226 0.29 -4.81 -20.40
C ILE A 226 1.27 -5.85 -20.96
N LYS A 227 0.80 -7.07 -21.25
CA LYS A 227 1.65 -8.15 -21.76
C LYS A 227 2.27 -7.87 -23.12
N LYS A 228 1.58 -7.12 -23.98
CA LYS A 228 2.04 -6.76 -25.34
C LYS A 228 2.96 -5.55 -25.35
N ASN A 229 3.02 -4.79 -24.28
CA ASN A 229 3.77 -3.55 -24.20
C ASN A 229 5.02 -3.73 -23.32
N GLU A 230 6.18 -3.97 -23.95
CA GLU A 230 7.46 -4.22 -23.28
C GLU A 230 7.84 -3.10 -22.30
N HIS A 231 7.51 -1.85 -22.63
CA HIS A 231 7.79 -0.70 -21.76
C HIS A 231 7.04 -0.79 -20.41
N PHE A 232 5.85 -1.37 -20.38
CA PHE A 232 5.02 -1.46 -19.17
C PHE A 232 5.08 -2.81 -18.48
N CYS A 233 5.44 -3.89 -19.15
CA CYS A 233 5.37 -5.25 -18.61
C CYS A 233 6.23 -5.46 -17.35
N SER A 234 7.32 -4.69 -17.19
CA SER A 234 8.18 -4.73 -16.00
C SER A 234 7.72 -3.80 -14.86
N LYS A 235 6.95 -2.74 -15.19
CA LYS A 235 6.56 -1.69 -14.25
C LYS A 235 5.10 -1.79 -13.80
N VAL A 236 4.22 -2.39 -14.58
CA VAL A 236 2.78 -2.41 -14.36
C VAL A 236 2.29 -3.82 -14.09
N ARG A 237 1.48 -3.97 -13.04
CA ARG A 237 0.82 -5.24 -12.69
C ARG A 237 -0.67 -5.02 -12.52
N LEU A 238 -1.46 -5.81 -13.22
CA LEU A 238 -2.90 -5.93 -12.98
C LEU A 238 -3.12 -7.15 -12.08
N LEU A 239 -3.61 -6.90 -10.87
CA LEU A 239 -3.87 -7.92 -9.85
C LEU A 239 -5.37 -8.15 -9.78
N GLY A 240 -5.82 -9.33 -10.12
CA GLY A 240 -7.24 -9.68 -10.20
C GLY A 240 -7.39 -11.12 -10.65
N LYS A 241 -8.52 -11.47 -11.19
CA LYS A 241 -9.07 -12.78 -11.49
C LYS A 241 -8.07 -13.91 -11.85
N ASN A 242 -6.98 -13.61 -12.55
CA ASN A 242 -5.99 -14.61 -12.98
C ASN A 242 -4.64 -14.51 -12.25
N ASN A 243 -4.48 -13.57 -11.32
CA ASN A 243 -3.24 -13.37 -10.57
C ASN A 243 -3.42 -13.71 -9.08
N HIS A 244 -4.17 -14.77 -8.78
CA HIS A 244 -4.07 -15.46 -7.48
C HIS A 244 -2.64 -15.88 -7.14
N GLU A 245 -1.75 -15.84 -8.14
CA GLU A 245 -0.34 -16.23 -8.00
C GLU A 245 0.50 -15.29 -7.15
N VAL A 246 0.11 -14.03 -6.96
CA VAL A 246 0.93 -13.09 -6.16
C VAL A 246 0.82 -13.37 -4.68
N TYR A 247 -0.35 -13.84 -4.21
CA TYR A 247 -0.56 -14.24 -2.81
C TYR A 247 -1.49 -15.45 -2.75
N GLN A 248 -0.94 -16.65 -3.02
CA GLN A 248 -1.62 -17.87 -2.63
C GLN A 248 -1.82 -17.86 -1.11
N THR A 249 -2.89 -18.46 -0.65
CA THR A 249 -3.16 -18.64 0.79
C THR A 249 -1.90 -19.17 1.49
N GLY A 250 -1.45 -18.49 2.54
CA GLY A 250 -0.24 -18.85 3.28
C GLY A 250 1.07 -18.21 2.80
N GLN A 251 1.10 -17.49 1.66
CA GLN A 251 2.33 -16.80 1.22
C GLN A 251 2.51 -15.42 1.87
N LYS A 252 1.46 -14.84 2.41
CA LYS A 252 1.47 -13.57 3.13
C LYS A 252 0.83 -13.74 4.50
N LEU A 253 1.47 -13.24 5.54
CA LEU A 253 0.86 -13.05 6.85
C LEU A 253 0.72 -11.56 7.14
N THR A 254 -0.34 -11.22 7.87
CA THR A 254 -0.58 -9.86 8.35
C THR A 254 -0.74 -9.90 9.86
N LEU A 255 0.09 -9.14 10.57
CA LEU A 255 -0.07 -8.86 11.99
C LEU A 255 -1.01 -7.66 12.14
N PHE A 256 -2.10 -7.87 12.84
CA PHE A 256 -3.16 -6.87 13.02
C PHE A 256 -3.06 -6.16 14.36
N PRO A 257 -3.73 -4.99 14.53
CA PRO A 257 -3.64 -4.18 15.74
C PRO A 257 -4.08 -4.91 17.03
N ASN A 258 -4.90 -5.95 16.91
CA ASN A 258 -5.34 -6.78 18.04
C ASN A 258 -4.40 -7.96 18.37
N GLY A 259 -3.23 -8.02 17.73
CA GLY A 259 -2.26 -9.10 17.90
C GLY A 259 -2.53 -10.36 17.05
N LEU A 260 -3.63 -10.40 16.30
CA LEU A 260 -3.91 -11.52 15.42
C LEU A 260 -2.93 -11.56 14.25
N LEU A 261 -2.35 -12.73 13.97
CA LEU A 261 -1.57 -13.01 12.78
C LEU A 261 -2.40 -13.88 11.83
N SER A 262 -2.74 -13.35 10.64
CA SER A 262 -3.62 -14.04 9.70
C SER A 262 -3.17 -13.89 8.24
N SER A 263 -3.49 -14.88 7.42
CA SER A 263 -3.31 -14.84 5.95
C SER A 263 -4.50 -14.21 5.23
N THR A 264 -5.60 -13.94 5.92
CA THR A 264 -6.84 -13.39 5.34
C THR A 264 -7.30 -12.15 6.08
N TRP A 265 -8.06 -11.29 5.39
CA TRP A 265 -8.66 -10.07 5.94
C TRP A 265 -10.05 -10.30 6.55
N CYS A 266 -10.60 -11.50 6.41
CA CYS A 266 -12.01 -11.79 6.68
C CYS A 266 -12.32 -12.25 8.11
N ASN A 267 -11.36 -12.30 9.01
CA ASN A 267 -11.53 -12.90 10.34
C ASN A 267 -11.49 -11.86 11.49
N TYR A 268 -12.18 -10.73 11.29
CA TYR A 268 -12.28 -9.70 12.35
C TYR A 268 -13.65 -9.62 12.95
#